data_ae6f7ad6db51972b7c0f1f6e5aed07e4
#
_entry.id   ae6f7ad6db51972b7c0f1f6e5aed07e4
#
_cell.length_a   1.000
_cell.length_b   1.000
_cell.length_c   1.000
_cell.angle_alpha   90.00
_cell.angle_beta   90.00
_cell.angle_gamma   90.00
#
_symmetry.space_group_name_H-M   'P 1'
#
loop_
_entity.id
_entity.type
_entity.pdbx_description
1 polymer ?
#
loop_
_entity_poly.entity_id
_entity_poly.type
_entity_poly.pdbx_seq_one_letter_code
_entity_poly.pdbx_strand_id
1 'polypeptide(L)'
;QVGYSGEKPLYYKIDIKKEIGSTTWRYMQRGYKEAVDHDAQGIILHMNTYGGTAVHADSIRTLILNSAIPVYAFIDNNAASAGALIAIACDSIYMRPGGNIGAATVVNETGAAMPDKYQSYMRATIRSTAEAHGKDTTITLSGDTVIKWLRDPLIAEAMVDTRIVVPGLDDSTKVLTLTAQEALKWGYNEAIVNNVHEIMTERLGVPEYTLQTFKPSVYDDLVGFLLNPALQAILV
;
A
#
# COMPACT_ATOMS: atom_id res chain seq x y z
N GLN A 1 43.73 -1.00 -7.91
CA GLN A 1 42.56 -1.68 -7.34
C GLN A 1 42.10 -0.88 -6.13
N VAL A 2 41.14 0.00 -6.30
CA VAL A 2 40.48 0.67 -5.18
C VAL A 2 39.41 -0.31 -4.70
N GLY A 3 39.68 -0.95 -3.55
CA GLY A 3 38.71 -1.81 -2.90
C GLY A 3 37.50 -1.00 -2.45
N TYR A 4 36.39 -1.23 -3.08
CA TYR A 4 35.08 -0.80 -2.57
C TYR A 4 34.75 -1.65 -1.34
N SER A 5 35.11 -1.19 -0.16
CA SER A 5 34.57 -1.69 1.10
C SER A 5 33.25 -0.96 1.39
N GLY A 6 32.30 -1.05 0.48
CA GLY A 6 30.98 -0.49 0.67
C GLY A 6 30.12 -1.48 1.46
N GLU A 7 29.63 -1.07 2.61
CA GLU A 7 28.56 -1.80 3.29
C GLU A 7 27.37 -1.96 2.32
N LYS A 8 26.75 -3.15 2.34
CA LYS A 8 25.58 -3.41 1.50
C LYS A 8 24.44 -2.49 1.93
N PRO A 9 23.73 -1.85 0.99
CA PRO A 9 22.61 -0.98 1.34
C PRO A 9 21.56 -1.75 2.17
N LEU A 10 21.11 -1.13 3.25
CA LEU A 10 20.14 -1.69 4.16
C LEU A 10 18.72 -1.35 3.70
N TYR A 11 17.87 -2.34 3.65
CA TYR A 11 16.43 -2.20 3.46
C TYR A 11 15.68 -2.87 4.61
N TYR A 12 14.53 -2.31 4.94
CA TYR A 12 13.65 -2.89 5.95
C TYR A 12 12.46 -3.57 5.30
N LYS A 13 12.00 -4.67 5.89
CA LYS A 13 10.75 -5.32 5.55
C LYS A 13 9.79 -5.24 6.74
N ILE A 14 8.59 -4.71 6.53
CA ILE A 14 7.52 -4.65 7.52
C ILE A 14 6.35 -5.48 7.01
N ASP A 15 5.90 -6.44 7.80
CA ASP A 15 4.80 -7.31 7.44
C ASP A 15 3.45 -6.67 7.83
N ILE A 16 2.54 -6.56 6.85
CA ILE A 16 1.11 -6.23 7.03
C ILE A 16 0.30 -7.45 6.61
N LYS A 17 0.21 -8.44 7.52
CA LYS A 17 -0.43 -9.75 7.28
C LYS A 17 -1.62 -10.02 8.19
N LYS A 18 -2.07 -8.99 8.90
CA LYS A 18 -3.20 -9.03 9.82
C LYS A 18 -4.16 -7.89 9.50
N GLU A 19 -5.20 -7.77 10.30
CA GLU A 19 -6.11 -6.65 10.27
C GLU A 19 -5.38 -5.32 10.51
N ILE A 20 -5.77 -4.29 9.77
CA ILE A 20 -5.24 -2.93 9.92
C ILE A 20 -5.99 -2.25 11.07
N GLY A 21 -5.35 -2.26 12.22
CA GLY A 21 -5.83 -1.70 13.46
C GLY A 21 -4.70 -1.04 14.26
N SER A 22 -4.93 -0.81 15.54
CA SER A 22 -3.97 -0.17 16.46
C SER A 22 -2.63 -0.89 16.50
N THR A 23 -2.63 -2.22 16.50
CA THR A 23 -1.41 -3.05 16.52
C THR A 23 -0.61 -2.86 15.22
N THR A 24 -1.26 -2.95 14.06
CA THR A 24 -0.59 -2.75 12.75
C THR A 24 -0.06 -1.33 12.63
N TRP A 25 -0.81 -0.33 13.08
CA TRP A 25 -0.36 1.06 13.12
C TRP A 25 0.91 1.22 13.99
N ARG A 26 0.92 0.61 15.18
CA ARG A 26 2.10 0.62 16.06
C ARG A 26 3.32 -0.03 15.38
N TYR A 27 3.14 -1.16 14.69
CA TYR A 27 4.23 -1.81 13.96
C TYR A 27 4.78 -0.91 12.84
N MET A 28 3.90 -0.24 12.12
CA MET A 28 4.32 0.72 11.10
C MET A 28 5.14 1.87 11.68
N GLN A 29 4.69 2.48 12.79
CA GLN A 29 5.42 3.55 13.45
C GLN A 29 6.80 3.09 13.93
N ARG A 30 6.87 1.94 14.56
CA ARG A 30 8.10 1.39 15.12
C ARG A 30 9.06 0.94 14.03
N GLY A 31 8.55 0.19 13.06
CA GLY A 31 9.37 -0.30 11.95
C GLY A 31 9.90 0.83 11.06
N TYR A 32 9.07 1.85 10.80
CA TYR A 32 9.50 3.04 10.09
C TYR A 32 10.59 3.80 10.85
N LYS A 33 10.37 4.06 12.14
CA LYS A 33 11.37 4.72 12.98
C LYS A 33 12.70 3.95 13.01
N GLU A 34 12.64 2.64 13.19
CA GLU A 34 13.83 1.79 13.21
C GLU A 34 14.58 1.82 11.87
N ALA A 35 13.85 1.78 10.75
CA ALA A 35 14.44 1.90 9.42
C ALA A 35 15.16 3.23 9.22
N VAL A 36 14.55 4.33 9.62
CA VAL A 36 15.16 5.68 9.53
C VAL A 36 16.35 5.81 10.46
N ASP A 37 16.23 5.36 11.71
CA ASP A 37 17.33 5.43 12.70
C ASP A 37 18.57 4.62 12.27
N HIS A 38 18.40 3.61 11.41
CA HIS A 38 19.49 2.79 10.87
C HIS A 38 19.90 3.15 9.44
N ASP A 39 19.50 4.33 8.94
CA ASP A 39 19.84 4.83 7.60
C ASP A 39 19.44 3.87 6.46
N ALA A 40 18.29 3.20 6.61
CA ALA A 40 17.78 2.31 5.56
C ALA A 40 17.50 3.09 4.27
N GLN A 41 17.79 2.47 3.13
CA GLN A 41 17.58 3.05 1.80
C GLN A 41 16.12 2.94 1.32
N GLY A 42 15.30 2.15 2.01
CA GLY A 42 13.88 2.00 1.73
C GLY A 42 13.22 0.92 2.57
N ILE A 43 11.89 0.87 2.48
CA ILE A 43 11.05 -0.07 3.20
C ILE A 43 10.21 -0.87 2.22
N ILE A 44 10.16 -2.19 2.40
CA ILE A 44 9.25 -3.09 1.71
C ILE A 44 8.09 -3.42 2.67
N LEU A 45 6.87 -3.00 2.32
CA LEU A 45 5.65 -3.45 3.00
C LEU A 45 5.21 -4.78 2.38
N HIS A 46 5.37 -5.87 3.10
CA HIS A 46 4.92 -7.18 2.66
C HIS A 46 3.46 -7.38 3.08
N MET A 47 2.56 -7.29 2.10
CA MET A 47 1.12 -7.16 2.33
C MET A 47 0.37 -8.44 2.00
N ASN A 48 -0.43 -8.88 2.96
CA ASN A 48 -1.50 -9.86 2.77
C ASN A 48 -2.59 -9.57 3.80
N THR A 49 -3.51 -8.66 3.47
CA THR A 49 -4.54 -8.17 4.39
C THR A 49 -5.88 -8.00 3.69
N TYR A 50 -6.94 -8.31 4.41
CA TYR A 50 -8.32 -8.06 3.99
C TYR A 50 -8.83 -6.68 4.42
N GLY A 51 -7.98 -5.86 5.04
CA GLY A 51 -8.32 -4.51 5.45
C GLY A 51 -8.38 -4.32 6.96
N GLY A 52 -9.22 -3.40 7.39
CA GLY A 52 -9.39 -3.03 8.79
C GLY A 52 -9.96 -1.63 8.92
N THR A 53 -9.60 -0.90 9.99
CA THR A 53 -10.20 0.39 10.28
C THR A 53 -9.66 1.52 9.41
N ALA A 54 -10.56 2.38 8.94
CA ALA A 54 -10.22 3.52 8.09
C ALA A 54 -9.26 4.50 8.78
N VAL A 55 -9.42 4.72 10.08
CA VAL A 55 -8.57 5.65 10.85
C VAL A 55 -7.11 5.20 10.87
N HIS A 56 -6.85 3.92 11.12
CA HIS A 56 -5.47 3.42 11.12
C HIS A 56 -4.89 3.32 9.70
N ALA A 57 -5.72 3.00 8.70
CA ALA A 57 -5.31 3.04 7.31
C ALA A 57 -4.88 4.45 6.87
N ASP A 58 -5.65 5.48 7.23
CA ASP A 58 -5.31 6.87 6.93
C ASP A 58 -4.04 7.34 7.67
N SER A 59 -3.84 6.90 8.91
CA SER A 59 -2.61 7.15 9.67
C SER A 59 -1.38 6.55 8.97
N ILE A 60 -1.47 5.29 8.52
CA ILE A 60 -0.40 4.60 7.79
C ILE A 60 -0.16 5.27 6.42
N ARG A 61 -1.23 5.57 5.68
CA ARG A 61 -1.17 6.32 4.43
C ARG A 61 -0.42 7.65 4.61
N THR A 62 -0.80 8.41 5.62
CA THR A 62 -0.18 9.72 5.89
C THR A 62 1.30 9.58 6.23
N LEU A 63 1.68 8.57 7.01
CA LEU A 63 3.09 8.28 7.30
C LEU A 63 3.86 7.95 6.02
N ILE A 64 3.30 7.13 5.13
CA ILE A 64 3.95 6.74 3.87
C ILE A 64 4.12 7.95 2.95
N LEU A 65 3.06 8.73 2.72
CA LEU A 65 3.10 9.91 1.84
C LEU A 65 4.09 11.00 2.32
N ASN A 66 4.42 11.03 3.61
CA ASN A 66 5.39 11.94 4.20
C ASN A 66 6.73 11.26 4.54
N SER A 67 6.95 10.06 4.03
CA SER A 67 8.17 9.31 4.33
C SER A 67 9.41 9.98 3.74
N ALA A 68 10.49 10.02 4.53
CA ALA A 68 11.79 10.50 4.09
C ALA A 68 12.57 9.48 3.24
N ILE A 69 12.16 8.22 3.27
CA ILE A 69 12.76 7.12 2.51
C ILE A 69 11.68 6.39 1.70
N PRO A 70 12.02 5.84 0.53
CA PRO A 70 11.05 5.15 -0.31
C PRO A 70 10.35 3.99 0.39
N VAL A 71 9.04 3.86 0.16
CA VAL A 71 8.21 2.77 0.67
C VAL A 71 7.59 2.02 -0.50
N TYR A 72 7.87 0.74 -0.61
CA TYR A 72 7.43 -0.14 -1.70
C TYR A 72 6.44 -1.16 -1.17
N ALA A 73 5.29 -1.30 -1.81
CA ALA A 73 4.35 -2.36 -1.49
C ALA A 73 4.70 -3.64 -2.25
N PHE A 74 4.79 -4.77 -1.55
CA PHE A 74 4.77 -6.10 -2.14
C PHE A 74 3.48 -6.81 -1.71
N ILE A 75 2.53 -6.90 -2.64
CA ILE A 75 1.26 -7.59 -2.42
C ILE A 75 1.46 -9.07 -2.72
N ASP A 76 1.64 -9.85 -1.67
CA ASP A 76 1.85 -11.30 -1.76
C ASP A 76 0.56 -12.02 -2.18
N ASN A 77 -0.59 -11.65 -1.56
CA ASN A 77 -1.88 -12.21 -1.92
C ASN A 77 -2.97 -11.13 -2.00
N ASN A 78 -3.24 -10.42 -0.90
CA ASN A 78 -4.32 -9.43 -0.87
C ASN A 78 -3.86 -8.07 -0.32
N ALA A 79 -4.32 -7.00 -0.96
CA ALA A 79 -4.39 -5.65 -0.42
C ALA A 79 -5.82 -5.14 -0.59
N ALA A 80 -6.74 -5.66 0.23
CA ALA A 80 -8.15 -5.33 0.16
C ALA A 80 -8.52 -4.21 1.12
N SER A 81 -9.55 -3.41 0.76
CA SER A 81 -10.12 -2.37 1.63
C SER A 81 -9.05 -1.35 2.09
N ALA A 82 -8.87 -1.20 3.40
CA ALA A 82 -7.81 -0.38 3.99
C ALA A 82 -6.40 -0.73 3.45
N GLY A 83 -6.18 -2.00 3.06
CA GLY A 83 -4.94 -2.44 2.43
C GLY A 83 -4.70 -1.81 1.05
N ALA A 84 -5.75 -1.61 0.26
CA ALA A 84 -5.64 -0.92 -1.03
C ALA A 84 -5.21 0.54 -0.84
N LEU A 85 -5.81 1.25 0.11
CA LEU A 85 -5.43 2.63 0.43
C LEU A 85 -3.96 2.75 0.81
N ILE A 86 -3.46 1.83 1.65
CA ILE A 86 -2.05 1.79 2.06
C ILE A 86 -1.14 1.49 0.87
N ALA A 87 -1.48 0.49 0.06
CA ALA A 87 -0.68 0.13 -1.11
C ALA A 87 -0.58 1.28 -2.12
N ILE A 88 -1.71 1.98 -2.38
CA ILE A 88 -1.76 3.13 -3.29
C ILE A 88 -0.89 4.29 -2.77
N ALA A 89 -0.70 4.43 -1.46
CA ALA A 89 0.18 5.45 -0.89
C ALA A 89 1.68 5.17 -1.10
N CYS A 90 2.07 3.92 -1.35
CA CYS A 90 3.47 3.55 -1.55
C CYS A 90 4.04 4.09 -2.86
N ASP A 91 5.35 4.33 -2.89
CA ASP A 91 6.05 4.84 -4.09
C ASP A 91 5.95 3.90 -5.28
N SER A 92 6.02 2.60 -5.05
CA SER A 92 5.80 1.56 -6.06
C SER A 92 5.00 0.40 -5.49
N ILE A 93 4.25 -0.29 -6.36
CA ILE A 93 3.49 -1.48 -6.03
C ILE A 93 4.01 -2.64 -6.87
N TYR A 94 4.34 -3.73 -6.22
CA TYR A 94 4.72 -5.00 -6.83
C TYR A 94 3.74 -6.07 -6.37
N MET A 95 3.31 -6.93 -7.27
CA MET A 95 2.31 -7.95 -6.96
C MET A 95 2.82 -9.34 -7.33
N ARG A 96 2.51 -10.31 -6.48
CA ARG A 96 2.71 -11.71 -6.80
C ARG A 96 1.65 -12.19 -7.80
N PRO A 97 1.95 -13.19 -8.66
CA PRO A 97 0.92 -13.85 -9.44
C PRO A 97 -0.24 -14.31 -8.53
N GLY A 98 -1.48 -13.97 -8.90
CA GLY A 98 -2.67 -14.23 -8.08
C GLY A 98 -2.96 -13.19 -6.99
N GLY A 99 -2.13 -12.17 -6.83
CA GLY A 99 -2.41 -11.05 -5.92
C GLY A 99 -3.56 -10.17 -6.41
N ASN A 100 -4.23 -9.52 -5.44
CA ASN A 100 -5.38 -8.63 -5.72
C ASN A 100 -5.26 -7.33 -4.93
N ILE A 101 -5.77 -6.23 -5.52
CA ILE A 101 -5.86 -4.91 -4.88
C ILE A 101 -7.22 -4.28 -5.17
N GLY A 102 -7.89 -3.73 -4.17
CA GLY A 102 -9.17 -3.01 -4.33
C GLY A 102 -10.19 -3.31 -3.25
N ALA A 103 -11.48 -3.36 -3.63
CA ALA A 103 -12.62 -3.61 -2.73
C ALA A 103 -12.62 -2.71 -1.48
N ALA A 104 -12.57 -1.39 -1.67
CA ALA A 104 -12.36 -0.42 -0.60
C ALA A 104 -13.66 0.28 -0.13
N THR A 105 -14.83 -0.29 -0.40
CA THR A 105 -16.11 0.19 0.15
C THR A 105 -16.06 0.20 1.67
N VAL A 106 -16.49 1.30 2.28
CA VAL A 106 -16.55 1.40 3.74
C VAL A 106 -17.75 0.60 4.25
N VAL A 107 -17.50 -0.38 5.10
CA VAL A 107 -18.51 -1.25 5.71
C VAL A 107 -18.46 -1.15 7.23
N ASN A 108 -19.57 -1.48 7.87
CA ASN A 108 -19.64 -1.63 9.33
C ASN A 108 -19.15 -3.04 9.75
N GLU A 109 -19.21 -3.33 11.04
CA GLU A 109 -18.77 -4.61 11.62
C GLU A 109 -19.56 -5.82 11.10
N THR A 110 -20.78 -5.62 10.59
CA THR A 110 -21.60 -6.68 9.98
C THR A 110 -21.34 -6.87 8.49
N GLY A 111 -20.46 -6.06 7.89
CA GLY A 111 -20.19 -6.06 6.45
C GLY A 111 -21.17 -5.25 5.61
N ALA A 112 -22.14 -4.56 6.25
CA ALA A 112 -23.07 -3.69 5.53
C ALA A 112 -22.42 -2.35 5.15
N ALA A 113 -22.71 -1.87 3.94
CA ALA A 113 -22.17 -0.60 3.47
C ALA A 113 -22.59 0.57 4.38
N MET A 114 -21.62 1.40 4.75
CA MET A 114 -21.86 2.61 5.52
C MET A 114 -22.59 3.67 4.67
N PRO A 115 -23.30 4.62 5.30
CA PRO A 115 -23.94 5.74 4.60
C PRO A 115 -23.00 6.49 3.66
N ASP A 116 -23.56 7.11 2.60
CA ASP A 116 -22.79 7.74 1.52
C ASP A 116 -21.76 8.78 1.99
N LYS A 117 -21.98 9.45 3.11
CA LYS A 117 -20.99 10.39 3.66
C LYS A 117 -19.63 9.74 3.94
N TYR A 118 -19.63 8.47 4.38
CA TYR A 118 -18.40 7.71 4.63
C TYR A 118 -17.76 7.24 3.32
N GLN A 119 -18.60 6.83 2.37
CA GLN A 119 -18.14 6.47 1.01
C GLN A 119 -17.54 7.68 0.31
N SER A 120 -18.20 8.84 0.39
CA SER A 120 -17.70 10.09 -0.17
C SER A 120 -16.34 10.49 0.40
N TYR A 121 -16.17 10.37 1.71
CA TYR A 121 -14.88 10.63 2.36
C TYR A 121 -13.80 9.67 1.87
N MET A 122 -14.09 8.37 1.83
CA MET A 122 -13.14 7.36 1.35
C MET A 122 -12.79 7.57 -0.13
N ARG A 123 -13.77 7.89 -0.99
CA ARG A 123 -13.50 8.23 -2.41
C ARG A 123 -12.51 9.39 -2.52
N ALA A 124 -12.75 10.46 -1.77
CA ALA A 124 -11.85 11.63 -1.78
C ALA A 124 -10.45 11.27 -1.27
N THR A 125 -10.36 10.47 -0.22
CA THR A 125 -9.09 10.04 0.38
C THR A 125 -8.29 9.17 -0.57
N ILE A 126 -8.91 8.13 -1.17
CA ILE A 126 -8.19 7.22 -2.06
C ILE A 126 -7.82 7.90 -3.38
N ARG A 127 -8.69 8.79 -3.90
CA ARG A 127 -8.40 9.63 -5.07
C ARG A 127 -7.19 10.52 -4.81
N SER A 128 -7.20 11.31 -3.75
CA SER A 128 -6.08 12.22 -3.42
C SER A 128 -4.78 11.46 -3.16
N THR A 129 -4.86 10.23 -2.69
CA THR A 129 -3.70 9.36 -2.52
C THR A 129 -3.10 8.96 -3.88
N ALA A 130 -3.93 8.59 -4.85
CA ALA A 130 -3.47 8.31 -6.21
C ALA A 130 -2.90 9.57 -6.90
N GLU A 131 -3.57 10.71 -6.73
CA GLU A 131 -3.13 12.01 -7.27
C GLU A 131 -1.77 12.46 -6.71
N ALA A 132 -1.44 12.09 -5.46
CA ALA A 132 -0.19 12.48 -4.80
C ALA A 132 1.07 11.97 -5.54
N HIS A 133 0.96 10.90 -6.34
CA HIS A 133 2.06 10.38 -7.16
C HIS A 133 2.28 11.17 -8.46
N GLY A 134 1.37 12.07 -8.80
CA GLY A 134 1.49 12.95 -9.95
C GLY A 134 1.23 12.26 -11.29
N LYS A 135 1.78 12.87 -12.34
CA LYS A 135 1.59 12.45 -13.72
C LYS A 135 2.93 12.20 -14.39
N ASP A 136 2.96 11.24 -15.30
CA ASP A 136 4.05 11.01 -16.21
C ASP A 136 3.77 11.63 -17.58
N THR A 137 4.84 12.06 -18.24
CA THR A 137 4.78 12.68 -19.57
C THR A 137 5.57 11.82 -20.54
N THR A 138 4.87 11.23 -21.50
CA THR A 138 5.47 10.39 -22.55
C THR A 138 5.37 11.09 -23.91
N ILE A 139 6.44 11.09 -24.66
CA ILE A 139 6.42 11.53 -26.07
C ILE A 139 6.21 10.28 -26.93
N THR A 140 5.16 10.28 -27.74
CA THR A 140 4.83 9.19 -28.65
C THR A 140 5.80 9.17 -29.85
N LEU A 141 5.82 8.07 -30.60
CA LEU A 141 6.60 7.96 -31.83
C LEU A 141 6.18 8.99 -32.90
N SER A 142 4.95 9.52 -32.86
CA SER A 142 4.46 10.61 -33.71
C SER A 142 4.91 12.00 -33.23
N GLY A 143 5.58 12.10 -32.07
CA GLY A 143 6.01 13.36 -31.47
C GLY A 143 4.97 14.03 -30.60
N ASP A 144 3.78 13.41 -30.39
CA ASP A 144 2.75 13.94 -29.55
C ASP A 144 3.10 13.74 -28.06
N THR A 145 2.80 14.72 -27.23
CA THR A 145 2.96 14.65 -25.78
C THR A 145 1.71 14.05 -25.14
N VAL A 146 1.86 12.93 -24.46
CA VAL A 146 0.80 12.26 -23.70
C VAL A 146 1.11 12.40 -22.21
N ILE A 147 0.19 13.02 -21.46
CA ILE A 147 0.27 13.16 -20.01
C ILE A 147 -0.74 12.19 -19.39
N LYS A 148 -0.25 11.28 -18.54
CA LYS A 148 -1.09 10.29 -17.83
C LYS A 148 -0.78 10.32 -16.35
N TRP A 149 -1.79 10.05 -15.53
CA TRP A 149 -1.56 9.76 -14.13
C TRP A 149 -0.65 8.55 -13.96
N LEU A 150 0.29 8.60 -13.01
CA LEU A 150 1.03 7.40 -12.61
C LEU A 150 0.09 6.34 -12.05
N ARG A 151 -0.88 6.78 -11.23
CA ARG A 151 -2.04 5.96 -10.81
C ARG A 151 -3.31 6.75 -11.10
N ASP A 152 -4.17 6.21 -11.95
CA ASP A 152 -5.40 6.90 -12.35
C ASP A 152 -6.35 7.04 -11.14
N PRO A 153 -6.66 8.27 -10.72
CA PRO A 153 -7.55 8.50 -9.57
C PRO A 153 -8.95 7.91 -9.73
N LEU A 154 -9.45 7.80 -10.98
CA LEU A 154 -10.76 7.22 -11.26
C LEU A 154 -10.79 5.72 -10.91
N ILE A 155 -9.70 4.99 -11.18
CA ILE A 155 -9.55 3.58 -10.80
C ILE A 155 -9.58 3.44 -9.27
N ALA A 156 -8.90 4.34 -8.54
CA ALA A 156 -8.95 4.35 -7.08
C ALA A 156 -10.37 4.57 -6.55
N GLU A 157 -11.12 5.52 -7.11
CA GLU A 157 -12.51 5.77 -6.71
C GLU A 157 -13.43 4.59 -7.00
N ALA A 158 -13.25 3.90 -8.15
CA ALA A 158 -14.01 2.71 -8.53
C ALA A 158 -13.80 1.53 -7.55
N MET A 159 -12.69 1.49 -6.83
CA MET A 159 -12.48 0.52 -5.75
C MET A 159 -13.40 0.76 -4.54
N VAL A 160 -13.97 1.96 -4.40
CA VAL A 160 -14.86 2.34 -3.27
C VAL A 160 -16.32 2.24 -3.66
N ASP A 161 -16.70 2.67 -4.88
CA ASP A 161 -18.07 2.96 -5.24
C ASP A 161 -18.42 2.41 -6.62
N THR A 162 -19.44 1.55 -6.67
CA THR A 162 -19.95 0.93 -7.92
C THR A 162 -20.49 1.93 -8.94
N ARG A 163 -20.85 3.16 -8.50
CA ARG A 163 -21.32 4.21 -9.40
C ARG A 163 -20.20 4.81 -10.25
N ILE A 164 -18.96 4.62 -9.84
CA ILE A 164 -17.78 5.05 -10.59
C ILE A 164 -17.36 3.93 -11.51
N VAL A 165 -17.48 4.16 -12.80
CA VAL A 165 -17.18 3.17 -13.84
C VAL A 165 -15.94 3.60 -14.61
N VAL A 166 -15.00 2.68 -14.75
CA VAL A 166 -13.79 2.84 -15.59
C VAL A 166 -14.02 2.11 -16.90
N PRO A 167 -14.21 2.82 -18.03
CA PRO A 167 -14.50 2.20 -19.32
C PRO A 167 -13.44 1.16 -19.72
N GLY A 168 -13.90 -0.05 -20.04
CA GLY A 168 -13.03 -1.15 -20.47
C GLY A 168 -12.36 -1.93 -19.32
N LEU A 169 -12.63 -1.57 -18.05
CA LEU A 169 -12.10 -2.25 -16.88
C LEU A 169 -13.20 -2.84 -16.00
N ASP A 170 -14.23 -2.08 -15.69
CA ASP A 170 -15.34 -2.51 -14.83
C ASP A 170 -16.70 -2.02 -15.33
N ASP A 171 -17.74 -2.35 -14.57
CA ASP A 171 -19.11 -1.92 -14.76
C ASP A 171 -19.76 -1.50 -13.42
N SER A 172 -20.95 -0.93 -13.49
CA SER A 172 -21.66 -0.41 -12.31
C SER A 172 -22.26 -1.48 -11.38
N THR A 173 -21.99 -2.76 -11.61
CA THR A 173 -22.59 -3.86 -10.82
C THR A 173 -21.75 -4.27 -9.63
N LYS A 174 -20.48 -3.87 -9.60
CA LYS A 174 -19.51 -4.28 -8.56
C LYS A 174 -18.48 -3.18 -8.29
N VAL A 175 -17.92 -3.17 -7.08
CA VAL A 175 -16.72 -2.39 -6.80
C VAL A 175 -15.51 -3.03 -7.43
N LEU A 176 -14.56 -2.20 -7.84
CA LEU A 176 -13.37 -2.66 -8.55
C LEU A 176 -12.40 -3.39 -7.60
N THR A 177 -11.94 -4.52 -8.06
CA THR A 177 -10.78 -5.24 -7.53
C THR A 177 -9.92 -5.65 -8.71
N LEU A 178 -8.66 -5.26 -8.71
CA LEU A 178 -7.71 -5.59 -9.77
C LEU A 178 -6.94 -6.86 -9.42
N THR A 179 -6.85 -7.78 -10.34
CA THR A 179 -5.84 -8.85 -10.33
C THR A 179 -4.46 -8.26 -10.62
N ALA A 180 -3.39 -9.01 -10.36
CA ALA A 180 -2.03 -8.56 -10.65
C ALA A 180 -1.83 -8.16 -12.13
N GLN A 181 -2.47 -8.88 -13.07
CA GLN A 181 -2.40 -8.59 -14.50
C GLN A 181 -3.18 -7.32 -14.89
N GLU A 182 -4.38 -7.15 -14.34
CA GLU A 182 -5.16 -5.93 -14.56
C GLU A 182 -4.45 -4.72 -13.96
N ALA A 183 -3.92 -4.85 -12.74
CA ALA A 183 -3.13 -3.81 -12.10
C ALA A 183 -1.91 -3.42 -12.93
N LEU A 184 -1.19 -4.39 -13.53
CA LEU A 184 -0.07 -4.12 -14.41
C LEU A 184 -0.52 -3.38 -15.69
N LYS A 185 -1.60 -3.84 -16.32
CA LYS A 185 -2.15 -3.22 -17.54
C LYS A 185 -2.60 -1.77 -17.31
N TRP A 186 -3.15 -1.48 -16.14
CA TRP A 186 -3.74 -0.19 -15.80
C TRP A 186 -2.84 0.72 -14.96
N GLY A 187 -1.56 0.36 -14.75
CA GLY A 187 -0.57 1.19 -14.09
C GLY A 187 -0.67 1.23 -12.56
N TYR A 188 -1.35 0.27 -11.95
CA TYR A 188 -1.43 0.10 -10.49
C TYR A 188 -0.41 -0.88 -9.91
N ASN A 189 0.36 -1.52 -10.77
CA ASN A 189 1.41 -2.47 -10.41
C ASN A 189 2.59 -2.27 -11.38
N GLU A 190 3.76 -1.99 -10.87
CA GLU A 190 4.96 -1.75 -11.67
C GLU A 190 5.55 -3.05 -12.22
N ALA A 191 5.35 -4.17 -11.53
CA ALA A 191 5.74 -5.49 -12.03
C ALA A 191 5.06 -6.63 -11.25
N ILE A 192 4.88 -7.76 -11.94
CA ILE A 192 4.53 -9.03 -11.31
C ILE A 192 5.82 -9.74 -10.94
N VAL A 193 5.99 -10.06 -9.66
CA VAL A 193 7.20 -10.67 -9.09
C VAL A 193 6.83 -11.78 -8.13
N ASN A 194 7.74 -12.74 -7.93
CA ASN A 194 7.45 -13.88 -7.05
C ASN A 194 7.84 -13.63 -5.59
N ASN A 195 8.78 -12.72 -5.34
CA ASN A 195 9.32 -12.48 -4.01
C ASN A 195 10.03 -11.12 -3.92
N VAL A 196 10.41 -10.75 -2.69
CA VAL A 196 11.13 -9.49 -2.42
C VAL A 196 12.50 -9.46 -3.11
N HIS A 197 13.16 -10.59 -3.27
CA HIS A 197 14.48 -10.63 -3.92
C HIS A 197 14.40 -10.15 -5.38
N GLU A 198 13.37 -10.57 -6.14
CA GLU A 198 13.14 -10.07 -7.50
C GLU A 198 12.89 -8.56 -7.52
N ILE A 199 12.17 -8.01 -6.53
CA ILE A 199 12.02 -6.55 -6.41
C ILE A 199 13.38 -5.88 -6.28
N MET A 200 14.22 -6.37 -5.38
CA MET A 200 15.52 -5.77 -5.10
C MET A 200 16.45 -5.83 -6.31
N THR A 201 16.59 -7.01 -6.90
CA THR A 201 17.60 -7.25 -7.95
C THR A 201 17.15 -6.79 -9.34
N GLU A 202 15.89 -7.05 -9.70
CA GLU A 202 15.40 -6.83 -11.06
C GLU A 202 14.71 -5.46 -11.24
N ARG A 203 14.07 -4.96 -10.17
CA ARG A 203 13.27 -3.73 -10.25
C ARG A 203 13.99 -2.52 -9.67
N LEU A 204 14.63 -2.67 -8.52
CA LEU A 204 15.40 -1.59 -7.90
C LEU A 204 16.87 -1.57 -8.33
N GLY A 205 17.35 -2.63 -9.02
CA GLY A 205 18.72 -2.70 -9.50
C GLY A 205 19.77 -2.81 -8.39
N VAL A 206 19.40 -3.41 -7.26
CA VAL A 206 20.24 -3.59 -6.07
C VAL A 206 20.55 -5.08 -5.88
N PRO A 207 21.58 -5.60 -6.58
CA PRO A 207 21.89 -7.05 -6.55
C PRO A 207 22.43 -7.51 -5.20
N GLU A 208 23.12 -6.62 -4.47
CA GLU A 208 23.63 -6.89 -3.13
C GLU A 208 23.02 -5.94 -2.11
N TYR A 209 22.33 -6.47 -1.14
CA TYR A 209 21.63 -5.72 -0.11
C TYR A 209 21.54 -6.49 1.20
N THR A 210 21.26 -5.79 2.28
CA THR A 210 20.83 -6.35 3.56
C THR A 210 19.33 -6.09 3.72
N LEU A 211 18.54 -7.12 3.97
CA LEU A 211 17.11 -6.99 4.25
C LEU A 211 16.84 -7.35 5.70
N GLN A 212 16.52 -6.34 6.51
CA GLN A 212 16.13 -6.54 7.90
C GLN A 212 14.61 -6.58 8.02
N THR A 213 14.08 -7.65 8.58
CA THR A 213 12.64 -7.73 8.88
C THR A 213 12.39 -7.12 10.26
N PHE A 214 11.51 -6.12 10.31
CA PHE A 214 11.02 -5.59 11.58
C PHE A 214 10.32 -6.69 12.36
N LYS A 215 10.72 -6.90 13.61
CA LYS A 215 10.13 -7.88 14.52
C LYS A 215 9.51 -7.13 15.70
N PRO A 216 8.18 -7.14 15.84
CA PRO A 216 7.52 -6.58 17.00
C PRO A 216 8.03 -7.24 18.28
N SER A 217 8.19 -6.46 19.34
CA SER A 217 8.46 -6.98 20.66
C SER A 217 7.16 -7.41 21.35
N VAL A 218 7.25 -8.24 22.38
CA VAL A 218 6.09 -8.59 23.23
C VAL A 218 5.43 -7.33 23.81
N TYR A 219 6.21 -6.28 24.07
CA TYR A 219 5.71 -5.00 24.54
C TYR A 219 4.89 -4.29 23.46
N ASP A 220 5.28 -4.37 22.19
CA ASP A 220 4.51 -3.80 21.07
C ASP A 220 3.16 -4.50 20.90
N ASP A 221 3.14 -5.83 21.03
CA ASP A 221 1.90 -6.62 21.02
C ASP A 221 0.98 -6.26 22.18
N LEU A 222 1.54 -6.15 23.39
CA LEU A 222 0.78 -5.78 24.59
C LEU A 222 0.18 -4.37 24.48
N VAL A 223 0.98 -3.39 24.07
CA VAL A 223 0.48 -2.01 23.90
C VAL A 223 -0.55 -1.95 22.77
N GLY A 224 -0.33 -2.64 21.65
CA GLY A 224 -1.30 -2.70 20.56
C GLY A 224 -2.63 -3.33 21.02
N PHE A 225 -2.58 -4.36 21.83
CA PHE A 225 -3.77 -4.98 22.42
C PHE A 225 -4.51 -4.01 23.36
N LEU A 226 -3.82 -3.33 24.27
CA LEU A 226 -4.41 -2.38 25.22
C LEU A 226 -5.02 -1.15 24.53
N LEU A 227 -4.49 -0.77 23.36
CA LEU A 227 -5.02 0.33 22.54
C LEU A 227 -6.19 -0.09 21.66
N ASN A 228 -6.59 -1.36 21.67
CA ASN A 228 -7.76 -1.82 20.92
C ASN A 228 -9.03 -1.14 21.43
N PRO A 229 -9.79 -0.43 20.57
CA PRO A 229 -11.00 0.30 21.01
C PRO A 229 -12.06 -0.60 21.66
N ALA A 230 -12.20 -1.85 21.18
CA ALA A 230 -13.15 -2.80 21.77
C ALA A 230 -12.77 -3.16 23.21
N LEU A 231 -11.47 -3.28 23.52
CA LEU A 231 -11.00 -3.54 24.87
C LEU A 231 -11.19 -2.31 25.77
N GLN A 232 -10.89 -1.11 25.23
CA GLN A 232 -11.07 0.14 25.98
C GLN A 232 -12.55 0.38 26.33
N ALA A 233 -13.48 0.00 25.48
CA ALA A 233 -14.91 0.09 25.75
C ALA A 233 -15.38 -0.84 26.90
N ILE A 234 -14.61 -1.90 27.22
CA ILE A 234 -14.92 -2.82 28.34
C ILE A 234 -14.31 -2.32 29.65
N LEU A 235 -13.23 -1.53 29.56
CA LEU A 235 -12.48 -1.04 30.73
C LEU A 235 -13.01 0.29 31.31
N VAL A 236 -14.01 0.89 30.65
CA VAL A 236 -14.74 2.10 31.09
C VAL A 236 -16.14 1.73 31.55
#